data_60ae2cbbb6d85c192d8645e9257f335d
#
_entry.id   60ae2cbbb6d85c192d8645e9257f335d
#
_cell.length_a   1.000
_cell.length_b   1.000
_cell.length_c   1.000
_cell.angle_alpha   90.00
_cell.angle_beta   90.00
_cell.angle_gamma   90.00
#
_symmetry.space_group_name_H-M   'P 1'
#
loop_
_entity.id
_entity.type
_entity.pdbx_description
1 polymer ?
#
loop_
_entity_poly.entity_id
_entity_poly.type
_entity_poly.pdbx_seq_one_letter_code
_entity_poly.pdbx_strand_id
1 'polypeptide(L)'
;MSFALVTAVSAPRAGVKPIHTRRTSRATPRLIPPRAVEGASPSPAADETVARDPGKKRRPELACPICLRPFVAGTTCACCSRTFPTTDGAVLDLCLDAGGANGTYTDPPLRKSGTALFQSDAISGIYENGWRQSFAWAGFPGEQTEWEYSMEYIRDAGCAGGVLLDVSCGSGLFTRRFAGSGEFDHVVASDYSASMMKQTRAYCDENEATAKAVKDGTLSFVKADVGRLPFATGSVDAVHAGAAMHCWPSPSAAVAEISRVLRPGGVFVASTFMDPTSMLGDVFGADAETAAAPLSEAFIRSGVGTGGAFNQFWSERELRDLCGGMCGLENFERRRSRQFILFRVNKPV
;
A
#
# COMPACT_ATOMS: atom_id res chain seq x y z
N MET A 1 59.07 4.04 -21.19
CA MET A 1 59.44 4.85 -22.33
C MET A 1 58.30 5.77 -22.67
N SER A 2 58.60 6.95 -22.51
CA SER A 2 58.28 8.30 -22.99
C SER A 2 56.91 8.86 -22.60
N PHE A 3 57.00 9.76 -21.67
CA PHE A 3 56.05 10.85 -21.37
C PHE A 3 56.07 11.89 -22.51
N ALA A 4 54.92 12.36 -22.92
CA ALA A 4 54.78 13.61 -23.67
C ALA A 4 53.90 14.58 -22.91
N LEU A 5 54.53 15.62 -22.39
CA LEU A 5 53.95 16.85 -21.86
C LEU A 5 53.30 17.62 -23.01
N VAL A 6 52.04 18.06 -22.85
CA VAL A 6 51.44 19.11 -23.70
C VAL A 6 51.17 20.33 -22.84
N THR A 7 51.88 21.38 -23.16
CA THR A 7 51.86 22.72 -22.54
C THR A 7 50.56 23.47 -22.90
N ALA A 8 49.98 24.08 -21.88
CA ALA A 8 48.82 24.95 -22.01
C ALA A 8 49.24 26.32 -22.58
N VAL A 9 48.55 26.75 -23.63
CA VAL A 9 48.63 28.11 -24.18
C VAL A 9 47.48 28.93 -23.60
N SER A 10 47.83 30.02 -22.93
CA SER A 10 46.90 30.99 -22.37
C SER A 10 46.44 32.00 -23.44
N ALA A 11 45.13 32.18 -23.62
CA ALA A 11 44.53 33.25 -24.43
C ALA A 11 44.04 34.41 -23.55
N PRO A 12 44.01 35.67 -24.04
CA PRO A 12 43.87 36.86 -23.22
C PRO A 12 42.40 37.15 -22.83
N ARG A 13 42.21 37.66 -21.63
CA ARG A 13 40.92 38.11 -21.04
C ARG A 13 40.42 39.38 -21.76
N ALA A 14 39.25 39.31 -22.38
CA ALA A 14 38.50 40.48 -22.82
C ALA A 14 37.73 41.08 -21.62
N GLY A 15 37.87 42.40 -21.45
CA GLY A 15 37.27 43.16 -20.33
C GLY A 15 35.74 43.20 -20.39
N VAL A 16 35.12 42.85 -19.29
CA VAL A 16 33.66 42.98 -19.06
C VAL A 16 33.36 44.34 -18.48
N LYS A 17 32.56 45.15 -19.19
CA LYS A 17 32.00 46.43 -18.68
C LYS A 17 30.89 46.13 -17.64
N PRO A 18 30.77 46.94 -16.58
CA PRO A 18 29.73 46.76 -15.61
C PRO A 18 28.36 47.12 -16.18
N ILE A 19 27.40 46.19 -16.04
CA ILE A 19 26.00 46.39 -16.38
C ILE A 19 25.33 47.08 -15.20
N HIS A 20 24.84 48.30 -15.40
CA HIS A 20 23.99 49.02 -14.45
C HIS A 20 22.64 48.25 -14.31
N THR A 21 22.43 47.53 -13.22
CA THR A 21 21.13 46.97 -12.88
C THR A 21 20.21 48.04 -12.33
N ARG A 22 19.22 48.42 -13.14
CA ARG A 22 18.05 49.16 -12.65
C ARG A 22 17.25 48.29 -11.70
N ARG A 23 17.22 48.74 -10.46
CA ARG A 23 16.43 48.10 -9.37
C ARG A 23 14.97 48.40 -9.64
N THR A 24 14.24 47.49 -10.34
CA THR A 24 12.77 47.52 -10.39
C THR A 24 12.25 46.86 -9.11
N SER A 25 11.55 47.62 -8.29
CA SER A 25 10.83 47.13 -7.12
C SER A 25 9.73 46.17 -7.61
N ARG A 26 9.95 44.89 -7.50
CA ARG A 26 8.90 43.89 -7.67
C ARG A 26 7.98 43.96 -6.44
N ALA A 27 6.76 44.39 -6.68
CA ALA A 27 5.67 44.25 -5.73
C ALA A 27 5.50 42.75 -5.41
N THR A 28 5.55 42.42 -4.14
CA THR A 28 5.21 41.06 -3.63
C THR A 28 3.78 40.74 -4.02
N PRO A 29 3.50 39.60 -4.66
CA PRO A 29 2.13 39.19 -4.90
C PRO A 29 1.41 39.05 -3.55
N ARG A 30 0.34 39.77 -3.34
CA ARG A 30 -0.58 39.51 -2.23
C ARG A 30 -1.14 38.11 -2.42
N LEU A 31 -0.83 37.20 -1.47
CA LEU A 31 -1.53 35.95 -1.34
C LEU A 31 -3.01 36.23 -1.11
N ILE A 32 -3.83 35.92 -2.11
CA ILE A 32 -5.29 35.92 -1.97
C ILE A 32 -5.60 34.74 -1.06
N PRO A 33 -6.22 34.95 0.11
CA PRO A 33 -6.64 33.81 0.95
C PRO A 33 -7.65 32.97 0.17
N PRO A 34 -7.63 31.65 0.29
CA PRO A 34 -8.61 30.80 -0.36
C PRO A 34 -10.01 31.25 0.08
N ARG A 35 -10.86 31.51 -0.91
CA ARG A 35 -12.26 31.86 -0.69
C ARG A 35 -12.90 30.73 0.11
N ALA A 36 -13.38 31.00 1.31
CA ALA A 36 -14.14 30.05 2.09
C ALA A 36 -15.33 29.59 1.24
N VAL A 37 -15.38 28.29 0.95
CA VAL A 37 -16.58 27.69 0.37
C VAL A 37 -17.56 27.54 1.53
N GLU A 38 -18.41 28.53 1.71
CA GLU A 38 -19.56 28.45 2.59
C GLU A 38 -20.49 27.36 2.05
N GLY A 39 -20.72 26.31 2.84
CA GLY A 39 -21.73 25.31 2.54
C GLY A 39 -21.35 23.85 2.62
N ALA A 40 -20.14 23.49 3.03
CA ALA A 40 -19.88 22.10 3.43
C ALA A 40 -20.23 21.94 4.91
N SER A 41 -21.47 21.53 5.21
CA SER A 41 -21.78 20.98 6.52
C SER A 41 -20.78 19.85 6.83
N PRO A 42 -20.16 19.83 8.02
CA PRO A 42 -19.35 18.69 8.41
C PRO A 42 -20.24 17.45 8.33
N SER A 43 -19.74 16.43 7.66
CA SER A 43 -20.34 15.10 7.72
C SER A 43 -20.50 14.75 9.20
N PRO A 44 -21.67 14.25 9.66
CA PRO A 44 -21.82 13.90 11.05
C PRO A 44 -20.70 12.95 11.42
N ALA A 45 -19.96 13.30 12.47
CA ALA A 45 -19.00 12.40 13.07
C ALA A 45 -19.72 11.09 13.34
N ALA A 46 -19.17 10.00 12.84
CA ALA A 46 -19.66 8.66 13.12
C ALA A 46 -19.32 8.34 14.60
N ASP A 47 -20.06 8.93 15.51
CA ASP A 47 -20.15 8.55 16.91
C ASP A 47 -21.49 7.81 17.10
N GLU A 48 -21.51 6.60 16.58
CA GLU A 48 -22.40 5.56 17.08
C GLU A 48 -21.58 4.26 17.02
N THR A 49 -21.20 3.78 18.19
CA THR A 49 -20.96 2.36 18.42
C THR A 49 -22.25 1.64 18.06
N VAL A 50 -22.42 1.36 16.75
CA VAL A 50 -23.56 0.58 16.27
C VAL A 50 -23.46 -0.78 16.94
N ALA A 51 -24.32 -1.02 17.92
CA ALA A 51 -24.45 -2.29 18.57
C ALA A 51 -24.56 -3.37 17.50
N ARG A 52 -23.70 -4.39 17.57
CA ARG A 52 -23.70 -5.51 16.62
C ARG A 52 -25.08 -6.14 16.64
N ASP A 53 -25.79 -6.09 15.52
CA ASP A 53 -26.93 -6.96 15.27
C ASP A 53 -26.34 -8.36 14.97
N PRO A 54 -26.48 -9.35 15.87
CA PRO A 54 -25.82 -10.64 15.76
C PRO A 54 -26.28 -11.47 14.55
N GLY A 55 -27.27 -11.01 13.80
CA GLY A 55 -27.80 -11.71 12.63
C GLY A 55 -27.41 -11.11 11.28
N LYS A 56 -26.79 -9.93 11.22
CA LYS A 56 -26.49 -9.24 9.97
C LYS A 56 -24.98 -9.17 9.71
N LYS A 57 -24.51 -9.91 8.69
CA LYS A 57 -23.11 -9.82 8.23
C LYS A 57 -22.82 -8.42 7.71
N ARG A 58 -21.73 -7.83 8.19
CA ARG A 58 -21.23 -6.54 7.72
C ARG A 58 -20.63 -6.70 6.33
N ARG A 59 -20.70 -5.65 5.55
CA ARG A 59 -20.05 -5.56 4.24
C ARG A 59 -19.23 -4.27 4.17
N PRO A 60 -18.15 -4.26 3.37
CA PRO A 60 -17.39 -3.03 3.16
C PRO A 60 -18.30 -1.98 2.49
N GLU A 61 -18.22 -0.75 2.95
CA GLU A 61 -18.86 0.37 2.30
C GLU A 61 -17.95 0.90 1.20
N LEU A 62 -18.31 0.60 -0.05
CA LEU A 62 -17.55 1.06 -1.21
C LEU A 62 -17.75 2.57 -1.42
N ALA A 63 -16.68 3.27 -1.79
CA ALA A 63 -16.68 4.69 -2.07
C ALA A 63 -16.01 5.00 -3.42
N CYS A 64 -16.41 6.12 -4.00
CA CYS A 64 -15.81 6.62 -5.24
C CYS A 64 -14.33 6.97 -5.03
N PRO A 65 -13.39 6.42 -5.79
CA PRO A 65 -11.97 6.72 -5.61
C PRO A 65 -11.61 8.18 -5.95
N ILE A 66 -12.49 8.93 -6.63
CA ILE A 66 -12.27 10.34 -6.96
C ILE A 66 -12.63 11.25 -5.78
N CYS A 67 -13.83 11.15 -5.23
CA CYS A 67 -14.32 12.06 -4.20
C CYS A 67 -14.49 11.43 -2.81
N LEU A 68 -14.23 10.14 -2.67
CA LEU A 68 -14.31 9.33 -1.45
C LEU A 68 -15.73 9.27 -0.82
N ARG A 69 -16.76 9.69 -1.55
CA ARG A 69 -18.14 9.54 -1.10
C ARG A 69 -18.62 8.13 -1.36
N PRO A 70 -19.36 7.54 -0.41
CA PRO A 70 -19.97 6.22 -0.61
C PRO A 70 -20.84 6.15 -1.86
N PHE A 71 -20.86 5.00 -2.51
CA PHE A 71 -21.83 4.74 -3.57
C PHE A 71 -23.21 4.52 -2.96
N VAL A 72 -24.21 5.21 -3.48
CA VAL A 72 -25.62 5.04 -3.02
C VAL A 72 -26.23 3.78 -3.59
N ALA A 73 -25.96 3.51 -4.88
CA ALA A 73 -26.40 2.30 -5.56
C ALA A 73 -25.45 2.00 -6.74
N GLY A 74 -25.11 0.72 -6.91
CA GLY A 74 -24.22 0.29 -7.99
C GLY A 74 -22.83 0.92 -7.88
N THR A 75 -22.21 1.24 -9.02
CA THR A 75 -20.84 1.78 -9.14
C THR A 75 -20.78 3.13 -9.83
N THR A 76 -21.93 3.83 -9.93
CA THR A 76 -22.00 5.20 -10.45
C THR A 76 -21.96 6.18 -9.28
N CYS A 77 -20.98 7.06 -9.30
CA CYS A 77 -20.85 8.09 -8.26
C CYS A 77 -21.86 9.22 -8.49
N ALA A 78 -22.74 9.46 -7.52
CA ALA A 78 -23.72 10.54 -7.61
C ALA A 78 -23.07 11.95 -7.61
N CYS A 79 -21.85 12.08 -7.06
CA CYS A 79 -21.14 13.38 -7.00
C CYS A 79 -20.32 13.64 -8.27
N CYS A 80 -19.56 12.65 -8.73
CA CYS A 80 -18.66 12.80 -9.89
C CYS A 80 -19.31 12.33 -11.19
N SER A 81 -20.53 11.76 -11.15
CA SER A 81 -21.24 11.18 -12.29
C SER A 81 -20.45 10.11 -13.06
N ARG A 82 -19.42 9.54 -12.42
CA ARG A 82 -18.56 8.55 -13.03
C ARG A 82 -19.02 7.16 -12.67
N THR A 83 -19.07 6.29 -13.68
CA THR A 83 -19.38 4.86 -13.52
C THR A 83 -18.11 4.05 -13.60
N PHE A 84 -17.95 3.11 -12.69
CA PHE A 84 -16.80 2.21 -12.62
C PHE A 84 -17.21 0.81 -13.09
N PRO A 85 -16.40 0.17 -13.95
CA PRO A 85 -16.76 -1.09 -14.56
C PRO A 85 -16.56 -2.28 -13.62
N THR A 86 -17.30 -3.34 -13.90
CA THR A 86 -16.95 -4.68 -13.40
C THR A 86 -16.30 -5.42 -14.56
N THR A 87 -15.11 -5.96 -14.32
CA THR A 87 -14.36 -6.75 -15.30
C THR A 87 -14.75 -8.23 -15.23
N ASP A 88 -14.22 -9.03 -16.16
CA ASP A 88 -14.42 -10.48 -16.18
C ASP A 88 -14.15 -11.12 -14.82
N GLY A 89 -14.97 -12.09 -14.43
CA GLY A 89 -14.87 -12.75 -13.13
C GLY A 89 -15.45 -11.95 -11.96
N ALA A 90 -16.27 -10.93 -12.20
CA ALA A 90 -16.90 -10.08 -11.20
C ALA A 90 -15.91 -9.29 -10.31
N VAL A 91 -14.77 -8.92 -10.88
CA VAL A 91 -13.80 -7.98 -10.24
C VAL A 91 -14.27 -6.56 -10.53
N LEU A 92 -14.51 -5.79 -9.48
CA LEU A 92 -14.90 -4.39 -9.59
C LEU A 92 -13.65 -3.51 -9.75
N ASP A 93 -13.50 -2.80 -10.87
CA ASP A 93 -12.36 -1.91 -11.12
C ASP A 93 -12.65 -0.50 -10.60
N LEU A 94 -12.07 -0.17 -9.45
CA LEU A 94 -12.20 1.14 -8.78
C LEU A 94 -10.87 1.93 -8.80
N CYS A 95 -10.01 1.71 -9.79
CA CYS A 95 -8.86 2.59 -10.02
C CYS A 95 -9.31 3.94 -10.61
N LEU A 96 -8.51 4.98 -10.42
CA LEU A 96 -8.83 6.33 -10.93
C LEU A 96 -8.98 6.38 -12.44
N ASP A 97 -8.25 5.55 -13.18
CA ASP A 97 -8.28 5.43 -14.64
C ASP A 97 -9.40 4.53 -15.15
N ALA A 98 -10.07 3.77 -14.29
CA ALA A 98 -11.22 2.95 -14.66
C ALA A 98 -12.45 3.80 -15.04
N GLY A 99 -13.34 3.25 -15.87
CA GLY A 99 -14.61 3.90 -16.20
C GLY A 99 -14.54 5.00 -17.25
N GLY A 100 -13.66 4.86 -18.25
CA GLY A 100 -13.74 5.63 -19.48
C GLY A 100 -13.17 7.04 -19.38
N ALA A 101 -12.05 7.18 -18.72
CA ALA A 101 -11.23 8.35 -18.95
C ALA A 101 -10.79 8.33 -20.42
N ASN A 102 -11.42 9.13 -21.27
CA ASN A 102 -10.89 9.48 -22.59
C ASN A 102 -9.61 10.33 -22.43
N GLY A 103 -8.88 10.13 -21.32
CA GLY A 103 -7.75 10.93 -20.91
C GLY A 103 -6.54 10.62 -21.77
N THR A 104 -5.94 11.66 -22.29
CA THR A 104 -4.59 11.63 -22.84
C THR A 104 -3.53 11.49 -21.72
N TYR A 105 -3.93 11.67 -20.47
CA TYR A 105 -3.06 11.48 -19.31
C TYR A 105 -3.05 10.01 -18.91
N THR A 106 -1.87 9.46 -18.94
CA THR A 106 -1.55 8.18 -18.30
C THR A 106 -0.48 8.48 -17.25
N ASP A 107 -0.64 7.90 -16.08
CA ASP A 107 0.44 7.99 -15.09
C ASP A 107 1.75 7.55 -15.74
N PRO A 108 2.86 8.29 -15.49
CA PRO A 108 4.15 7.86 -15.98
C PRO A 108 4.35 6.42 -15.52
N PRO A 109 4.89 5.54 -16.40
CA PRO A 109 5.09 4.15 -16.03
C PRO A 109 5.86 4.16 -14.71
N LEU A 110 5.22 3.60 -13.67
CA LEU A 110 5.83 3.35 -12.38
C LEU A 110 7.24 2.87 -12.69
N ARG A 111 8.24 3.57 -12.17
CA ARG A 111 9.67 3.34 -12.50
C ARG A 111 9.86 1.86 -12.72
N LYS A 112 10.60 1.45 -13.75
CA LYS A 112 10.81 0.08 -14.26
C LYS A 112 11.11 -0.99 -13.19
N SER A 113 11.04 -0.63 -11.92
CA SER A 113 11.28 -1.43 -10.73
C SER A 113 9.98 -2.03 -10.20
N GLY A 114 9.97 -3.27 -9.97
CA GLY A 114 9.12 -4.05 -9.10
C GLY A 114 7.65 -4.12 -9.51
N THR A 115 6.91 -3.05 -9.37
CA THR A 115 5.45 -3.05 -9.54
C THR A 115 5.01 -3.40 -10.96
N ALA A 116 5.76 -2.97 -11.99
CA ALA A 116 5.48 -3.32 -13.39
C ALA A 116 5.69 -4.82 -13.66
N LEU A 117 6.58 -5.47 -12.91
CA LEU A 117 6.84 -6.91 -13.03
C LEU A 117 5.58 -7.73 -12.64
N PHE A 118 4.89 -7.32 -11.58
CA PHE A 118 3.69 -7.99 -11.08
C PHE A 118 2.43 -7.72 -11.92
N GLN A 119 2.52 -6.87 -12.94
CA GLN A 119 1.43 -6.66 -13.90
C GLN A 119 1.47 -7.64 -15.08
N SER A 120 2.51 -8.47 -15.19
CA SER A 120 2.62 -9.44 -16.29
C SER A 120 2.00 -10.79 -15.92
N ASP A 121 1.25 -11.39 -16.84
CA ASP A 121 0.65 -12.71 -16.66
C ASP A 121 1.70 -13.81 -16.39
N ALA A 122 2.92 -13.67 -16.94
CA ALA A 122 3.99 -14.63 -16.71
C ALA A 122 4.48 -14.65 -15.25
N ILE A 123 4.58 -13.50 -14.61
CA ILE A 123 4.98 -13.41 -13.19
C ILE A 123 3.85 -13.89 -12.28
N SER A 124 2.60 -13.53 -12.59
CA SER A 124 1.45 -14.02 -11.84
C SER A 124 1.45 -15.56 -11.77
N GLY A 125 1.75 -16.24 -12.89
CA GLY A 125 1.77 -17.70 -12.97
C GLY A 125 2.84 -18.40 -12.12
N ILE A 126 3.98 -17.75 -11.86
CA ILE A 126 5.10 -18.31 -11.06
C ILE A 126 5.13 -17.79 -9.62
N TYR A 127 4.25 -16.86 -9.27
CA TYR A 127 4.29 -16.18 -7.97
C TYR A 127 4.16 -17.16 -6.79
N GLU A 128 3.20 -18.07 -6.82
CA GLU A 128 3.01 -19.08 -5.76
C GLU A 128 3.98 -20.27 -5.89
N ASN A 129 4.42 -20.60 -7.11
CA ASN A 129 5.18 -21.82 -7.40
C ASN A 129 6.72 -21.66 -7.37
N GLY A 130 7.24 -20.65 -6.71
CA GLY A 130 8.69 -20.47 -6.59
C GLY A 130 9.12 -19.11 -6.01
N TRP A 131 8.46 -18.03 -6.41
CA TRP A 131 8.84 -16.70 -5.94
C TRP A 131 8.63 -16.55 -4.42
N ARG A 132 7.44 -16.88 -3.91
CA ARG A 132 7.11 -16.77 -2.49
C ARG A 132 7.95 -17.69 -1.61
N GLN A 133 8.22 -18.92 -2.06
CA GLN A 133 9.06 -19.87 -1.32
C GLN A 133 10.51 -19.40 -1.21
N SER A 134 10.99 -18.61 -2.18
CA SER A 134 12.33 -18.04 -2.12
C SER A 134 12.53 -17.08 -0.95
N PHE A 135 11.45 -16.55 -0.33
CA PHE A 135 11.52 -15.62 0.81
C PHE A 135 12.03 -16.29 2.11
N ALA A 136 12.10 -17.62 2.16
CA ALA A 136 12.68 -18.34 3.30
C ALA A 136 14.11 -17.90 3.61
N TRP A 137 14.92 -17.51 2.62
CA TRP A 137 16.27 -17.00 2.83
C TRP A 137 16.27 -15.70 3.66
N ALA A 138 15.25 -14.87 3.52
CA ALA A 138 15.07 -13.61 4.27
C ALA A 138 14.46 -13.82 5.66
N GLY A 139 14.14 -15.06 6.03
CA GLY A 139 13.58 -15.41 7.35
C GLY A 139 12.06 -15.41 7.41
N PHE A 140 11.36 -15.36 6.26
CA PHE A 140 9.92 -15.56 6.23
C PHE A 140 9.58 -16.98 6.73
N PRO A 141 8.63 -17.12 7.68
CA PRO A 141 8.37 -18.38 8.36
C PRO A 141 7.55 -19.37 7.54
N GLY A 142 7.20 -19.02 6.32
CA GLY A 142 6.24 -19.73 5.49
C GLY A 142 4.81 -19.19 5.65
N GLU A 143 4.01 -19.45 4.64
CA GLU A 143 2.68 -18.87 4.50
C GLU A 143 1.69 -19.25 5.60
N GLN A 144 1.78 -20.48 6.11
CA GLN A 144 0.90 -20.96 7.18
C GLN A 144 1.19 -20.21 8.48
N THR A 145 2.45 -20.16 8.90
CA THR A 145 2.86 -19.48 10.14
C THR A 145 2.63 -17.98 10.05
N GLU A 146 2.88 -17.36 8.89
CA GLU A 146 2.62 -15.93 8.68
C GLU A 146 1.13 -15.61 8.78
N TRP A 147 0.27 -16.48 8.24
CA TRP A 147 -1.18 -16.37 8.39
C TRP A 147 -1.62 -16.53 9.84
N GLU A 148 -1.10 -17.54 10.56
CA GLU A 148 -1.41 -17.76 11.97
C GLU A 148 -1.06 -16.55 12.83
N TYR A 149 0.12 -15.96 12.63
CA TYR A 149 0.55 -14.73 13.31
C TYR A 149 -0.35 -13.53 12.96
N SER A 150 -0.75 -13.42 11.70
CA SER A 150 -1.67 -12.35 11.28
C SER A 150 -3.04 -12.51 11.94
N MET A 151 -3.56 -13.73 11.99
CA MET A 151 -4.84 -14.02 12.64
C MET A 151 -4.80 -13.78 14.15
N GLU A 152 -3.69 -14.12 14.81
CA GLU A 152 -3.50 -13.84 16.24
C GLU A 152 -3.60 -12.32 16.47
N TYR A 153 -2.87 -11.50 15.74
CA TYR A 153 -2.93 -10.04 15.85
C TYR A 153 -4.33 -9.46 15.57
N ILE A 154 -5.05 -10.01 14.59
CA ILE A 154 -6.42 -9.56 14.26
C ILE A 154 -7.40 -9.95 15.37
N ARG A 155 -7.30 -11.16 15.94
CA ARG A 155 -8.15 -11.62 17.04
C ARG A 155 -7.87 -10.83 18.32
N ASP A 156 -6.60 -10.60 18.66
CA ASP A 156 -6.19 -9.82 19.84
C ASP A 156 -6.70 -8.38 19.79
N ALA A 157 -6.80 -7.82 18.57
CA ALA A 157 -7.40 -6.50 18.36
C ALA A 157 -8.95 -6.49 18.39
N GLY A 158 -9.59 -7.66 18.58
CA GLY A 158 -11.05 -7.76 18.54
C GLY A 158 -11.67 -7.48 17.16
N CYS A 159 -10.89 -7.69 16.09
CA CYS A 159 -11.30 -7.39 14.72
C CYS A 159 -11.77 -8.64 13.94
N ALA A 160 -11.64 -9.84 14.49
CA ALA A 160 -12.28 -11.04 13.97
C ALA A 160 -13.82 -10.89 14.02
N GLY A 161 -14.52 -11.46 13.05
CA GLY A 161 -15.97 -11.28 12.89
C GLY A 161 -16.38 -9.96 12.25
N GLY A 162 -15.42 -9.19 11.71
CA GLY A 162 -15.68 -7.94 11.00
C GLY A 162 -15.38 -8.03 9.50
N VAL A 163 -15.15 -6.87 8.89
CA VAL A 163 -14.72 -6.74 7.49
C VAL A 163 -13.20 -6.72 7.44
N LEU A 164 -12.59 -7.67 6.70
CA LEU A 164 -11.17 -7.71 6.41
C LEU A 164 -10.90 -7.26 4.97
N LEU A 165 -9.95 -6.35 4.81
CA LEU A 165 -9.42 -5.92 3.52
C LEU A 165 -7.99 -6.45 3.35
N ASP A 166 -7.78 -7.38 2.41
CA ASP A 166 -6.46 -7.91 2.02
C ASP A 166 -5.94 -7.08 0.85
N VAL A 167 -5.08 -6.07 1.15
CA VAL A 167 -4.55 -5.14 0.15
C VAL A 167 -3.27 -5.67 -0.48
N SER A 168 -3.10 -5.41 -1.78
CA SER A 168 -1.99 -5.97 -2.57
C SER A 168 -1.95 -7.50 -2.41
N CYS A 169 -3.11 -8.13 -2.55
CA CYS A 169 -3.33 -9.54 -2.25
C CYS A 169 -2.57 -10.50 -3.21
N GLY A 170 -2.02 -9.96 -4.31
CA GLY A 170 -1.30 -10.75 -5.32
C GLY A 170 -2.20 -11.82 -5.91
N SER A 171 -1.77 -13.08 -5.85
CA SER A 171 -2.54 -14.24 -6.30
C SER A 171 -3.66 -14.69 -5.35
N GLY A 172 -3.86 -13.98 -4.24
CA GLY A 172 -4.90 -14.28 -3.25
C GLY A 172 -4.54 -15.37 -2.25
N LEU A 173 -3.25 -15.62 -2.04
CA LEU A 173 -2.77 -16.66 -1.12
C LEU A 173 -3.34 -16.49 0.30
N PHE A 174 -3.26 -15.29 0.87
CA PHE A 174 -3.82 -14.99 2.19
C PHE A 174 -5.33 -14.77 2.12
N THR A 175 -5.84 -14.16 1.05
CA THR A 175 -7.28 -14.00 0.84
C THR A 175 -8.02 -15.33 0.97
N ARG A 176 -7.52 -16.41 0.32
CA ARG A 176 -8.12 -17.74 0.41
C ARG A 176 -8.15 -18.29 1.83
N ARG A 177 -7.09 -18.06 2.60
CA ARG A 177 -7.00 -18.47 4.00
C ARG A 177 -7.95 -17.70 4.88
N PHE A 178 -8.03 -16.38 4.72
CA PHE A 178 -8.95 -15.53 5.48
C PHE A 178 -10.41 -15.86 5.15
N ALA A 179 -10.76 -15.93 3.88
CA ALA A 179 -12.12 -16.24 3.47
C ALA A 179 -12.53 -17.68 3.83
N GLY A 180 -11.59 -18.64 3.70
CA GLY A 180 -11.82 -20.04 4.05
C GLY A 180 -11.91 -20.30 5.55
N SER A 181 -11.39 -19.40 6.41
CA SER A 181 -11.46 -19.54 7.87
C SER A 181 -12.88 -19.40 8.42
N GLY A 182 -13.75 -18.69 7.71
CA GLY A 182 -15.11 -18.38 8.18
C GLY A 182 -15.16 -17.40 9.35
N GLU A 183 -14.04 -16.80 9.75
CA GLU A 183 -13.95 -15.90 10.91
C GLU A 183 -14.30 -14.44 10.59
N PHE A 184 -14.64 -14.11 9.36
CA PHE A 184 -14.97 -12.75 8.94
C PHE A 184 -16.40 -12.68 8.40
N ASP A 185 -17.08 -11.58 8.66
CA ASP A 185 -18.35 -11.27 8.02
C ASP A 185 -18.15 -11.09 6.53
N HIS A 186 -17.04 -10.44 6.14
CA HIS A 186 -16.70 -10.20 4.75
C HIS A 186 -15.17 -10.06 4.57
N VAL A 187 -14.65 -10.68 3.53
CA VAL A 187 -13.25 -10.51 3.08
C VAL A 187 -13.25 -9.82 1.72
N VAL A 188 -12.41 -8.81 1.56
CA VAL A 188 -12.17 -8.14 0.29
C VAL A 188 -10.77 -8.44 -0.19
N ALA A 189 -10.61 -9.08 -1.33
CA ALA A 189 -9.36 -9.17 -2.05
C ALA A 189 -9.15 -7.90 -2.86
N SER A 190 -8.02 -7.22 -2.69
CA SER A 190 -7.72 -6.00 -3.43
C SER A 190 -6.28 -5.97 -3.92
N ASP A 191 -6.10 -5.71 -5.22
CA ASP A 191 -4.80 -5.50 -5.85
C ASP A 191 -4.92 -4.47 -6.99
N TYR A 192 -3.82 -3.82 -7.32
CA TYR A 192 -3.74 -2.90 -8.46
C TYR A 192 -3.61 -3.66 -9.80
N SER A 193 -2.98 -4.82 -9.80
CA SER A 193 -2.73 -5.64 -10.98
C SER A 193 -3.98 -6.38 -11.43
N ALA A 194 -4.42 -6.11 -12.66
CA ALA A 194 -5.54 -6.83 -13.26
C ALA A 194 -5.23 -8.33 -13.45
N SER A 195 -3.98 -8.68 -13.77
CA SER A 195 -3.56 -10.08 -13.92
C SER A 195 -3.57 -10.83 -12.59
N MET A 196 -3.10 -10.19 -11.51
CA MET A 196 -3.18 -10.76 -10.15
C MET A 196 -4.63 -10.94 -9.71
N MET A 197 -5.50 -9.96 -9.92
CA MET A 197 -6.93 -10.07 -9.58
C MET A 197 -7.63 -11.19 -10.33
N LYS A 198 -7.31 -11.35 -11.61
CA LYS A 198 -7.83 -12.48 -12.44
C LYS A 198 -7.37 -13.83 -11.86
N GLN A 199 -6.10 -13.95 -11.49
CA GLN A 199 -5.55 -15.16 -10.89
C GLN A 199 -6.15 -15.44 -9.50
N THR A 200 -6.24 -14.41 -8.65
CA THR A 200 -6.90 -14.49 -7.33
C THR A 200 -8.30 -15.04 -7.46
N ARG A 201 -9.07 -14.51 -8.42
CA ARG A 201 -10.43 -14.98 -8.68
C ARG A 201 -10.46 -16.44 -9.09
N ALA A 202 -9.61 -16.84 -10.05
CA ALA A 202 -9.54 -18.24 -10.52
C ALA A 202 -9.22 -19.21 -9.37
N TYR A 203 -8.21 -18.91 -8.57
CA TYR A 203 -7.85 -19.75 -7.43
C TYR A 203 -8.91 -19.80 -6.33
N CYS A 204 -9.67 -18.71 -6.15
CA CYS A 204 -10.80 -18.71 -5.22
C CYS A 204 -11.97 -19.56 -5.73
N ASP A 205 -12.18 -19.63 -7.04
CA ASP A 205 -13.22 -20.48 -7.63
C ASP A 205 -12.86 -21.97 -7.61
N GLU A 206 -11.56 -22.31 -7.67
CA GLU A 206 -11.06 -23.69 -7.59
C GLU A 206 -11.09 -24.26 -6.17
N ASN A 207 -11.09 -23.43 -5.13
CA ASN A 207 -11.11 -23.84 -3.74
C ASN A 207 -12.56 -23.84 -3.21
N GLU A 208 -13.05 -24.99 -2.71
CA GLU A 208 -14.45 -25.18 -2.30
C GLU A 208 -14.89 -24.14 -1.24
N ALA A 209 -14.08 -23.87 -0.22
CA ALA A 209 -14.43 -22.96 0.86
C ALA A 209 -14.57 -21.50 0.35
N THR A 210 -13.64 -21.06 -0.51
CA THR A 210 -13.67 -19.71 -1.08
C THR A 210 -14.70 -19.58 -2.20
N ALA A 211 -14.93 -20.60 -3.02
CA ALA A 211 -16.02 -20.63 -3.99
C ALA A 211 -17.38 -20.47 -3.29
N LYS A 212 -17.56 -21.15 -2.14
CA LYS A 212 -18.73 -20.95 -1.29
C LYS A 212 -18.80 -19.52 -0.76
N ALA A 213 -17.71 -18.94 -0.25
CA ALA A 213 -17.69 -17.57 0.24
C ALA A 213 -18.05 -16.54 -0.85
N VAL A 214 -17.60 -16.76 -2.08
CA VAL A 214 -17.99 -15.94 -3.24
C VAL A 214 -19.50 -16.04 -3.48
N LYS A 215 -20.05 -17.27 -3.54
CA LYS A 215 -21.47 -17.51 -3.75
C LYS A 215 -22.35 -16.90 -2.67
N ASP A 216 -21.91 -17.00 -1.41
CA ASP A 216 -22.62 -16.45 -0.24
C ASP A 216 -22.45 -14.92 -0.15
N GLY A 217 -21.60 -14.32 -1.00
CA GLY A 217 -21.32 -12.89 -1.01
C GLY A 217 -20.54 -12.40 0.21
N THR A 218 -19.71 -13.27 0.81
CA THR A 218 -18.80 -12.95 1.93
C THR A 218 -17.34 -12.78 1.48
N LEU A 219 -17.06 -12.99 0.20
CA LEU A 219 -15.80 -12.68 -0.46
C LEU A 219 -16.07 -11.83 -1.71
N SER A 220 -15.37 -10.71 -1.85
CA SER A 220 -15.45 -9.84 -3.02
C SER A 220 -14.07 -9.43 -3.53
N PHE A 221 -14.02 -8.98 -4.79
CA PHE A 221 -12.79 -8.67 -5.51
C PHE A 221 -12.85 -7.24 -6.03
N VAL A 222 -11.89 -6.41 -5.61
CA VAL A 222 -11.81 -4.99 -5.96
C VAL A 222 -10.42 -4.68 -6.51
N LYS A 223 -10.31 -4.34 -7.77
CA LYS A 223 -9.08 -3.78 -8.32
C LYS A 223 -8.96 -2.34 -7.87
N ALA A 224 -7.92 -2.02 -7.10
CA ALA A 224 -7.73 -0.70 -6.50
C ALA A 224 -6.24 -0.36 -6.28
N ASP A 225 -5.95 0.94 -6.26
CA ASP A 225 -4.68 1.48 -5.80
C ASP A 225 -4.71 1.58 -4.27
N VAL A 226 -3.73 0.97 -3.59
CA VAL A 226 -3.59 1.06 -2.13
C VAL A 226 -3.37 2.49 -1.65
N GLY A 227 -2.79 3.35 -2.48
CA GLY A 227 -2.66 4.79 -2.22
C GLY A 227 -3.97 5.58 -2.40
N ARG A 228 -5.05 4.93 -2.85
CA ARG A 228 -6.37 5.53 -3.06
C ARG A 228 -7.48 4.49 -2.89
N LEU A 229 -7.68 4.02 -1.69
CA LEU A 229 -8.61 2.94 -1.38
C LEU A 229 -10.08 3.36 -1.58
N PRO A 230 -10.85 2.62 -2.39
CA PRO A 230 -12.23 2.95 -2.72
C PRO A 230 -13.23 2.45 -1.67
N PHE A 231 -12.96 2.74 -0.40
CA PHE A 231 -13.81 2.40 0.74
C PHE A 231 -14.10 3.65 1.55
N ALA A 232 -15.26 3.69 2.18
CA ALA A 232 -15.64 4.78 3.05
C ALA A 232 -14.71 4.87 4.27
N THR A 233 -14.58 6.06 4.83
CA THR A 233 -13.81 6.29 6.06
C THR A 233 -14.41 5.47 7.21
N GLY A 234 -13.57 4.72 7.93
CA GLY A 234 -14.00 3.95 9.10
C GLY A 234 -14.87 2.73 8.80
N SER A 235 -14.84 2.20 7.57
CA SER A 235 -15.73 1.10 7.14
C SER A 235 -15.14 -0.30 7.26
N VAL A 236 -13.85 -0.43 7.62
CA VAL A 236 -13.10 -1.69 7.64
C VAL A 236 -12.59 -1.97 9.06
N ASP A 237 -12.69 -3.22 9.51
CA ASP A 237 -12.23 -3.63 10.85
C ASP A 237 -10.75 -4.00 10.86
N ALA A 238 -10.30 -4.72 9.84
CA ALA A 238 -8.91 -5.14 9.71
C ALA A 238 -8.41 -4.93 8.29
N VAL A 239 -7.16 -4.50 8.16
CA VAL A 239 -6.44 -4.47 6.88
C VAL A 239 -5.22 -5.38 7.01
N HIS A 240 -5.01 -6.23 6.01
CA HIS A 240 -3.82 -7.08 5.90
C HIS A 240 -3.01 -6.72 4.65
N ALA A 241 -1.68 -6.78 4.75
CA ALA A 241 -0.76 -6.58 3.63
C ALA A 241 0.42 -7.57 3.72
N GLY A 242 0.29 -8.71 3.07
CA GLY A 242 1.31 -9.79 3.13
C GLY A 242 2.46 -9.57 2.15
N ALA A 243 3.66 -9.24 2.64
CA ALA A 243 4.86 -8.98 1.85
C ALA A 243 4.62 -8.01 0.68
N ALA A 244 3.98 -6.87 0.96
CA ALA A 244 3.55 -5.93 -0.07
C ALA A 244 4.20 -4.54 0.03
N MET A 245 4.43 -4.03 1.24
CA MET A 245 4.84 -2.63 1.48
C MET A 245 6.13 -2.22 0.75
N HIS A 246 7.08 -3.16 0.58
CA HIS A 246 8.33 -2.91 -0.15
C HIS A 246 8.12 -2.69 -1.67
N CYS A 247 6.96 -3.02 -2.20
CA CYS A 247 6.58 -2.81 -3.60
C CYS A 247 5.75 -1.53 -3.82
N TRP A 248 5.27 -0.87 -2.75
CA TRP A 248 4.40 0.29 -2.91
C TRP A 248 5.14 1.51 -3.45
N PRO A 249 4.59 2.21 -4.46
CA PRO A 249 5.20 3.44 -4.99
C PRO A 249 5.23 4.58 -3.99
N SER A 250 4.18 4.69 -3.15
CA SER A 250 4.05 5.70 -2.10
C SER A 250 3.52 5.05 -0.82
N PRO A 251 4.40 4.50 0.03
CA PRO A 251 3.99 3.87 1.27
C PRO A 251 3.24 4.80 2.22
N SER A 252 3.58 6.10 2.24
CA SER A 252 2.89 7.09 3.07
C SER A 252 1.45 7.32 2.64
N ALA A 253 1.19 7.40 1.33
CA ALA A 253 -0.17 7.49 0.82
C ALA A 253 -0.96 6.21 1.14
N ALA A 254 -0.33 5.04 0.98
CA ALA A 254 -0.95 3.75 1.25
C ALA A 254 -1.34 3.62 2.74
N VAL A 255 -0.43 3.88 3.67
CA VAL A 255 -0.71 3.77 5.12
C VAL A 255 -1.70 4.85 5.57
N ALA A 256 -1.67 6.05 4.99
CA ALA A 256 -2.69 7.08 5.27
C ALA A 256 -4.09 6.64 4.84
N GLU A 257 -4.23 6.02 3.66
CA GLU A 257 -5.50 5.47 3.18
C GLU A 257 -5.96 4.28 4.03
N ILE A 258 -5.04 3.39 4.43
CA ILE A 258 -5.32 2.31 5.37
C ILE A 258 -5.83 2.88 6.71
N SER A 259 -5.13 3.88 7.26
CA SER A 259 -5.58 4.58 8.47
C SER A 259 -6.97 5.20 8.29
N ARG A 260 -7.27 5.79 7.13
CA ARG A 260 -8.58 6.38 6.84
C ARG A 260 -9.71 5.35 6.82
N VAL A 261 -9.50 4.21 6.12
CA VAL A 261 -10.57 3.21 5.96
C VAL A 261 -10.78 2.36 7.21
N LEU A 262 -9.79 2.22 8.07
CA LEU A 262 -9.95 1.56 9.36
C LEU A 262 -10.91 2.33 10.26
N ARG A 263 -11.86 1.60 10.88
CA ARG A 263 -12.68 2.16 11.95
C ARG A 263 -11.83 2.46 13.20
N PRO A 264 -12.29 3.32 14.10
CA PRO A 264 -11.68 3.44 15.44
C PRO A 264 -11.53 2.06 16.10
N GLY A 265 -10.37 1.77 16.66
CA GLY A 265 -10.00 0.46 17.22
C GLY A 265 -9.73 -0.63 16.18
N GLY A 266 -9.76 -0.33 14.88
CA GLY A 266 -9.38 -1.26 13.81
C GLY A 266 -7.88 -1.54 13.77
N VAL A 267 -7.47 -2.62 13.10
CA VAL A 267 -6.08 -3.08 13.06
C VAL A 267 -5.52 -3.15 11.64
N PHE A 268 -4.30 -2.70 11.46
CA PHE A 268 -3.49 -2.96 10.28
C PHE A 268 -2.40 -3.97 10.63
N VAL A 269 -2.34 -5.08 9.89
CA VAL A 269 -1.33 -6.14 10.01
C VAL A 269 -0.57 -6.22 8.70
N ALA A 270 0.75 -6.14 8.75
CA ALA A 270 1.56 -6.22 7.54
C ALA A 270 2.85 -6.99 7.75
N SER A 271 3.29 -7.68 6.70
CA SER A 271 4.65 -8.20 6.61
C SER A 271 5.44 -7.52 5.50
N THR A 272 6.75 -7.39 5.70
CA THR A 272 7.65 -6.78 4.71
C THR A 272 9.10 -7.20 4.94
N PHE A 273 9.98 -6.70 4.07
CA PHE A 273 11.42 -6.93 4.17
C PHE A 273 12.11 -5.80 4.93
N MET A 274 12.89 -6.19 5.92
CA MET A 274 13.78 -5.29 6.63
C MET A 274 15.06 -5.03 5.84
N ASP A 275 15.64 -3.88 6.10
CA ASP A 275 16.99 -3.55 5.67
C ASP A 275 18.00 -4.64 6.11
N PRO A 276 18.92 -5.08 5.23
CA PRO A 276 19.92 -6.07 5.59
C PRO A 276 20.77 -5.70 6.81
N THR A 277 21.03 -4.40 7.04
CA THR A 277 21.81 -3.93 8.19
C THR A 277 21.01 -3.89 9.49
N SER A 278 19.69 -4.00 9.42
CA SER A 278 18.84 -4.05 10.61
C SER A 278 19.15 -5.26 11.52
N MET A 279 19.74 -6.33 10.95
CA MET A 279 20.24 -7.46 11.73
C MET A 279 21.40 -7.09 12.65
N LEU A 280 22.18 -6.06 12.30
CA LEU A 280 23.26 -5.55 13.16
C LEU A 280 22.68 -4.87 14.39
N GLY A 281 21.56 -4.18 14.24
CA GLY A 281 20.84 -3.56 15.35
C GLY A 281 20.34 -4.58 16.38
N ASP A 282 19.94 -5.77 15.94
CA ASP A 282 19.49 -6.84 16.84
C ASP A 282 20.64 -7.42 17.68
N VAL A 283 21.87 -7.44 17.14
CA VAL A 283 23.05 -8.04 17.79
C VAL A 283 23.86 -7.00 18.58
N PHE A 284 23.99 -5.80 18.03
CA PHE A 284 24.93 -4.77 18.53
C PHE A 284 24.23 -3.47 18.96
N GLY A 285 22.91 -3.38 18.89
CA GLY A 285 22.13 -2.20 19.27
C GLY A 285 21.92 -1.19 18.14
N ALA A 286 21.03 -0.22 18.40
CA ALA A 286 20.57 0.78 17.42
C ALA A 286 21.69 1.66 16.82
N ASP A 287 22.77 1.88 17.58
CA ASP A 287 23.92 2.66 17.10
C ASP A 287 24.66 1.93 15.97
N ALA A 288 24.76 0.60 16.03
CA ALA A 288 25.36 -0.21 15.00
C ALA A 288 24.51 -0.24 13.71
N GLU A 289 23.19 -0.30 13.84
CA GLU A 289 22.25 -0.18 12.71
C GLU A 289 22.41 1.18 12.03
N THR A 290 22.44 2.26 12.82
CA THR A 290 22.63 3.63 12.32
C THR A 290 23.97 3.81 11.61
N ALA A 291 25.05 3.27 12.17
CA ALA A 291 26.38 3.34 11.58
C ALA A 291 26.49 2.54 10.26
N ALA A 292 25.73 1.49 10.10
CA ALA A 292 25.69 0.64 8.92
C ALA A 292 24.73 1.14 7.81
N ALA A 293 23.85 2.09 8.10
CA ALA A 293 22.84 2.61 7.17
C ALA A 293 23.42 3.05 5.80
N PRO A 294 24.59 3.74 5.70
CA PRO A 294 25.18 4.10 4.40
C PRO A 294 25.54 2.90 3.55
N LEU A 295 25.95 1.79 4.16
CA LEU A 295 26.28 0.54 3.45
C LEU A 295 25.00 -0.11 2.90
N SER A 296 23.93 -0.07 3.67
CA SER A 296 22.64 -0.55 3.26
C SER A 296 22.09 0.24 2.06
N GLU A 297 22.12 1.57 2.12
CA GLU A 297 21.71 2.40 0.99
C GLU A 297 22.51 2.10 -0.28
N ALA A 298 23.83 1.90 -0.17
CA ALA A 298 24.67 1.53 -1.31
C ALA A 298 24.28 0.16 -1.87
N PHE A 299 23.99 -0.82 -1.01
CA PHE A 299 23.53 -2.15 -1.41
C PHE A 299 22.17 -2.10 -2.12
N ILE A 300 21.20 -1.39 -1.55
CA ILE A 300 19.86 -1.21 -2.14
C ILE A 300 19.96 -0.52 -3.51
N ARG A 301 20.75 0.54 -3.61
CA ARG A 301 20.98 1.26 -4.88
C ARG A 301 21.64 0.39 -5.96
N SER A 302 22.45 -0.57 -5.57
CA SER A 302 23.11 -1.49 -6.52
C SER A 302 22.13 -2.46 -7.19
N GLY A 303 20.92 -2.65 -6.63
CA GLY A 303 19.94 -3.61 -7.12
C GLY A 303 20.36 -5.08 -6.95
N VAL A 304 21.48 -5.34 -6.28
CA VAL A 304 22.00 -6.69 -6.05
C VAL A 304 21.04 -7.42 -5.11
N GLY A 305 20.60 -8.60 -5.51
CA GLY A 305 19.72 -9.48 -4.70
C GLY A 305 18.22 -9.28 -4.89
N THR A 306 17.77 -8.18 -5.51
CA THR A 306 16.33 -7.91 -5.69
C THR A 306 15.91 -7.84 -7.16
N GLY A 307 16.86 -7.82 -8.08
CA GLY A 307 16.56 -7.64 -9.51
C GLY A 307 15.79 -6.35 -9.84
N GLY A 308 15.81 -5.38 -8.93
CA GLY A 308 15.00 -4.15 -9.04
C GLY A 308 13.51 -4.36 -8.72
N ALA A 309 13.13 -5.51 -8.16
CA ALA A 309 11.73 -5.83 -7.84
C ALA A 309 11.19 -5.09 -6.61
N PHE A 310 12.07 -4.61 -5.74
CA PHE A 310 11.69 -3.92 -4.51
C PHE A 310 12.00 -2.42 -4.59
N ASN A 311 11.04 -1.61 -4.20
CA ASN A 311 11.20 -0.16 -4.16
C ASN A 311 11.91 0.29 -2.88
N GLN A 312 11.74 -0.46 -1.78
CA GLN A 312 12.25 -0.09 -0.47
C GLN A 312 12.49 -1.31 0.43
N PHE A 313 13.53 -1.22 1.26
CA PHE A 313 13.72 -2.03 2.45
C PHE A 313 13.50 -1.13 3.66
N TRP A 314 13.08 -1.68 4.77
CA TRP A 314 12.62 -0.93 5.93
C TRP A 314 13.54 -1.12 7.14
N SER A 315 13.82 -0.04 7.86
CA SER A 315 14.18 -0.12 9.26
C SER A 315 12.92 -0.17 10.14
N GLU A 316 13.01 -0.73 11.33
CA GLU A 316 11.88 -0.71 12.27
C GLU A 316 11.47 0.71 12.65
N ARG A 317 12.45 1.61 12.75
CA ARG A 317 12.21 3.02 13.04
C ARG A 317 11.37 3.70 11.95
N GLU A 318 11.70 3.48 10.68
CA GLU A 318 10.90 4.02 9.56
C GLU A 318 9.47 3.50 9.57
N LEU A 319 9.25 2.21 9.88
CA LEU A 319 7.90 1.64 10.00
C LEU A 319 7.11 2.29 11.15
N ARG A 320 7.75 2.51 12.30
CA ARG A 320 7.13 3.19 13.45
C ARG A 320 6.81 4.65 13.14
N ASP A 321 7.75 5.37 12.52
CA ASP A 321 7.56 6.77 12.12
C ASP A 321 6.46 6.89 11.07
N LEU A 322 6.42 6.00 10.07
CA LEU A 322 5.39 5.97 9.05
C LEU A 322 4.00 5.70 9.63
N CYS A 323 3.87 4.64 10.40
CA CYS A 323 2.58 4.23 10.94
C CYS A 323 2.09 5.19 12.04
N GLY A 324 2.94 5.49 13.01
CA GLY A 324 2.62 6.32 14.17
C GLY A 324 2.77 7.81 13.89
N GLY A 325 3.97 8.25 13.60
CA GLY A 325 4.30 9.67 13.46
C GLY A 325 3.58 10.36 12.31
N MET A 326 3.44 9.70 11.17
CA MET A 326 2.84 10.29 9.97
C MET A 326 1.35 9.96 9.82
N CYS A 327 0.93 8.74 10.15
CA CYS A 327 -0.43 8.25 9.84
C CYS A 327 -1.32 8.05 11.07
N GLY A 328 -0.82 8.34 12.27
CA GLY A 328 -1.59 8.36 13.52
C GLY A 328 -2.11 7.00 13.95
N LEU A 329 -1.40 5.92 13.62
CA LEU A 329 -1.68 4.57 14.11
C LEU A 329 -0.84 4.30 15.37
N GLU A 330 -1.36 3.53 16.29
CA GLU A 330 -0.76 3.31 17.62
C GLU A 330 -0.48 1.84 17.89
N ASN A 331 0.13 1.54 19.02
CA ASN A 331 0.33 0.17 19.52
C ASN A 331 1.12 -0.72 18.55
N PHE A 332 2.27 -0.22 18.10
CA PHE A 332 3.14 -0.99 17.21
C PHE A 332 3.73 -2.22 17.91
N GLU A 333 3.30 -3.38 17.51
CA GLU A 333 3.85 -4.68 17.95
C GLU A 333 4.40 -5.44 16.76
N ARG A 334 5.40 -6.29 16.96
CA ARG A 334 6.06 -7.00 15.88
C ARG A 334 6.56 -8.40 16.24
N ARG A 335 6.72 -9.23 15.20
CA ARG A 335 7.51 -10.46 15.15
C ARG A 335 8.58 -10.32 14.07
N ARG A 336 9.76 -10.77 14.35
CA ARG A 336 10.92 -10.53 13.49
C ARG A 336 11.79 -11.77 13.40
N SER A 337 12.34 -12.02 12.19
CA SER A 337 13.35 -13.06 11.94
C SER A 337 14.18 -12.65 10.74
N ARG A 338 15.47 -12.43 10.92
CA ARG A 338 16.36 -11.93 9.87
C ARG A 338 15.81 -10.64 9.23
N GLN A 339 15.56 -10.65 7.91
CA GLN A 339 14.96 -9.55 7.17
C GLN A 339 13.42 -9.57 7.15
N PHE A 340 12.81 -10.58 7.75
CA PHE A 340 11.35 -10.63 7.89
C PHE A 340 10.90 -9.82 9.09
N ILE A 341 9.87 -9.03 8.88
CA ILE A 341 9.07 -8.41 9.94
C ILE A 341 7.59 -8.60 9.62
N LEU A 342 6.82 -9.04 10.61
CA LEU A 342 5.37 -8.94 10.63
C LEU A 342 5.01 -8.06 11.82
N PHE A 343 4.19 -7.04 11.58
CA PHE A 343 3.80 -6.10 12.62
C PHE A 343 2.30 -5.82 12.59
N ARG A 344 1.79 -5.31 13.71
CA ARG A 344 0.46 -4.71 13.79
C ARG A 344 0.55 -3.28 14.32
N VAL A 345 -0.42 -2.48 13.94
CA VAL A 345 -0.73 -1.16 14.51
C VAL A 345 -2.25 -0.98 14.54
N ASN A 346 -2.74 -0.19 15.47
CA ASN A 346 -4.17 0.05 15.65
C ASN A 346 -4.57 1.49 15.30
N LYS A 347 -5.74 1.66 14.75
CA LYS A 347 -6.39 2.97 14.67
C LYS A 347 -6.82 3.37 16.09
N PRO A 348 -6.48 4.58 16.59
CA PRO A 348 -7.00 5.09 17.85
C PRO A 348 -8.53 5.01 17.93
N VAL A 349 -9.05 4.83 19.17
CA VAL A 349 -10.49 4.78 19.45
C VAL A 349 -11.10 6.18 19.42
#